data_cfa255bae904867ec912bbfa7fb213a5
#
_entry.id   cfa255bae904867ec912bbfa7fb213a5
#
_cell.length_a   1.000
_cell.length_b   1.000
_cell.length_c   1.000
_cell.angle_alpha   90.00
_cell.angle_beta   90.00
_cell.angle_gamma   90.00
#
_symmetry.space_group_name_H-M   'P 1'
#
loop_
_entity.id
_entity.type
_entity.pdbx_description
1 polymer ?
#
loop_
_entity_poly.entity_id
_entity_poly.type
_entity_poly.pdbx_seq_one_letter_code
_entity_poly.pdbx_strand_id
1 'polypeptide(L)'
;MELKTNNDELIHHVMSSVGGFLGAYALLNRHENFGSSATSNMIIIISDILGHSFKESFIRIIALLIYVFSIVLFVTIKNKTSVNVRKLSIFLDGCCLVALAFLPADMDYIMSLYPIFFVTAFQWSSFINAGRFSSSTIFSTNNLRMAVSGFTSYCINKDESQLEQAKFFGLTLLYYHIGVIYSYISYKLFGIQGSFMGFLPLFAAFFIMAFQEYSVKKESNAAVENSTI
;
A
#
# COMPACT_ATOMS: atom_id res chain seq x y z
N MET A 1 -24.89 1.70 6.43
CA MET A 1 -24.15 1.02 5.34
C MET A 1 -23.30 2.02 4.54
N GLU A 2 -23.81 3.14 4.13
CA GLU A 2 -23.12 4.21 3.38
C GLU A 2 -21.89 4.81 4.09
N LEU A 3 -22.01 5.14 5.37
CA LEU A 3 -20.89 5.68 6.19
C LEU A 3 -19.69 4.71 6.26
N LYS A 4 -19.95 3.40 6.35
CA LYS A 4 -18.89 2.39 6.37
C LYS A 4 -18.16 2.30 5.05
N THR A 5 -18.89 2.36 3.94
CA THR A 5 -18.33 2.34 2.59
C THR A 5 -17.43 3.56 2.33
N ASN A 6 -17.88 4.75 2.72
CA ASN A 6 -17.15 6.00 2.52
C ASN A 6 -15.84 6.03 3.34
N ASN A 7 -15.86 5.51 4.57
CA ASN A 7 -14.66 5.42 5.39
C ASN A 7 -13.68 4.36 4.90
N ASP A 8 -14.15 3.23 4.36
CA ASP A 8 -13.28 2.21 3.76
C ASP A 8 -12.54 2.74 2.52
N GLU A 9 -13.21 3.55 1.70
CA GLU A 9 -12.60 4.23 0.55
C GLU A 9 -11.56 5.26 0.99
N LEU A 10 -11.86 6.06 2.02
CA LEU A 10 -10.93 7.06 2.56
C LEU A 10 -9.66 6.40 3.13
N ILE A 11 -9.81 5.32 3.92
CA ILE A 11 -8.66 4.55 4.43
C ILE A 11 -7.81 4.02 3.27
N HIS A 12 -8.47 3.49 2.23
CA HIS A 12 -7.77 2.99 1.04
C HIS A 12 -6.96 4.10 0.35
N HIS A 13 -7.54 5.29 0.17
CA HIS A 13 -6.84 6.43 -0.42
C HIS A 13 -5.64 6.86 0.42
N VAL A 14 -5.80 6.97 1.75
CA VAL A 14 -4.69 7.33 2.63
C VAL A 14 -3.60 6.26 2.63
N MET A 15 -3.97 4.97 2.64
CA MET A 15 -2.99 3.88 2.49
C MET A 15 -2.31 3.88 1.12
N SER A 16 -2.97 4.41 0.08
CA SER A 16 -2.31 4.62 -1.22
C SER A 16 -1.21 5.69 -1.14
N SER A 17 -1.35 6.71 -0.28
CA SER A 17 -0.24 7.64 -0.03
C SER A 17 0.94 7.00 0.70
N VAL A 18 0.68 6.04 1.61
CA VAL A 18 1.74 5.23 2.22
C VAL A 18 2.45 4.37 1.17
N GLY A 19 1.68 3.71 0.28
CA GLY A 19 2.24 2.92 -0.82
C GLY A 19 3.09 3.76 -1.79
N GLY A 20 2.61 4.96 -2.13
CA GLY A 20 3.36 5.93 -2.95
C GLY A 20 4.64 6.40 -2.27
N PHE A 21 4.58 6.66 -0.95
CA PHE A 21 5.75 7.03 -0.15
C PHE A 21 6.80 5.94 -0.15
N LEU A 22 6.44 4.68 0.16
CA LEU A 22 7.37 3.55 0.20
C LEU A 22 7.96 3.24 -1.18
N GLY A 23 7.12 3.32 -2.25
CA GLY A 23 7.58 3.12 -3.62
C GLY A 23 8.61 4.16 -4.06
N ALA A 24 8.34 5.45 -3.81
CA ALA A 24 9.27 6.52 -4.11
C ALA A 24 10.53 6.49 -3.23
N TYR A 25 10.39 6.16 -1.94
CA TYR A 25 11.53 5.98 -1.05
C TYR A 25 12.50 4.91 -1.57
N ALA A 26 11.98 3.76 -2.04
CA ALA A 26 12.80 2.71 -2.64
C ALA A 26 13.59 3.21 -3.84
N LEU A 27 12.91 3.87 -4.79
CA LEU A 27 13.53 4.40 -6.00
C LEU A 27 14.62 5.45 -5.71
N LEU A 28 14.33 6.39 -4.80
CA LEU A 28 15.21 7.54 -4.55
C LEU A 28 16.44 7.18 -3.71
N ASN A 29 16.30 6.25 -2.76
CA ASN A 29 17.37 5.91 -1.82
C ASN A 29 18.18 4.67 -2.23
N ARG A 30 17.70 3.86 -3.21
CA ARG A 30 18.30 2.55 -3.53
C ARG A 30 18.43 2.32 -5.04
N HIS A 31 19.14 3.24 -5.72
CA HIS A 31 19.56 3.13 -7.12
C HIS A 31 18.43 2.75 -8.09
N GLU A 32 17.30 3.47 -8.01
CA GLU A 32 16.14 3.27 -8.92
C GLU A 32 15.51 1.87 -8.87
N ASN A 33 15.79 1.07 -7.82
CA ASN A 33 15.16 -0.23 -7.66
C ASN A 33 13.79 -0.12 -7.05
N PHE A 34 12.81 -0.75 -7.69
CA PHE A 34 11.40 -0.66 -7.30
C PHE A 34 11.02 -1.85 -6.42
N GLY A 35 11.20 -1.72 -5.09
CA GLY A 35 10.95 -2.77 -4.11
C GLY A 35 9.49 -3.26 -4.04
N SER A 36 8.51 -2.49 -4.53
CA SER A 36 7.12 -2.89 -4.58
C SER A 36 6.71 -3.63 -5.87
N SER A 37 7.55 -3.62 -6.93
CA SER A 37 7.21 -4.19 -8.23
C SER A 37 7.73 -5.62 -8.43
N ALA A 38 6.91 -6.61 -8.12
CA ALA A 38 7.22 -8.01 -8.36
C ALA A 38 7.50 -8.30 -9.85
N THR A 39 6.71 -7.73 -10.77
CA THR A 39 6.88 -7.94 -12.23
C THR A 39 8.23 -7.48 -12.74
N SER A 40 8.65 -6.26 -12.39
CA SER A 40 9.96 -5.72 -12.75
C SER A 40 11.09 -6.61 -12.24
N ASN A 41 11.01 -7.03 -10.98
CA ASN A 41 12.03 -7.90 -10.39
C ASN A 41 12.08 -9.29 -11.03
N MET A 42 10.95 -9.89 -11.41
CA MET A 42 10.93 -11.16 -12.14
C MET A 42 11.60 -11.05 -13.54
N ILE A 43 11.38 -9.95 -14.25
CA ILE A 43 12.04 -9.71 -15.54
C ILE A 43 13.54 -9.60 -15.35
N ILE A 44 13.99 -8.83 -14.35
CA ILE A 44 15.42 -8.62 -14.08
C ILE A 44 16.08 -9.94 -13.64
N ILE A 45 15.43 -10.78 -12.80
CA ILE A 45 15.95 -12.10 -12.44
C ILE A 45 16.30 -12.93 -13.66
N ILE A 46 15.39 -12.99 -14.65
CA ILE A 46 15.64 -13.75 -15.88
C ILE A 46 16.80 -13.14 -16.67
N SER A 47 16.84 -11.81 -16.79
CA SER A 47 17.91 -11.11 -17.47
C SER A 47 19.28 -11.34 -16.81
N ASP A 48 19.33 -11.32 -15.47
CA ASP A 48 20.54 -11.56 -14.70
C ASP A 48 21.03 -13.01 -14.85
N ILE A 49 20.12 -13.99 -14.86
CA ILE A 49 20.48 -15.40 -15.11
C ILE A 49 21.07 -15.57 -16.50
N LEU A 50 20.44 -15.01 -17.54
CA LEU A 50 20.91 -15.10 -18.92
C LEU A 50 22.20 -14.32 -19.14
N GLY A 51 22.41 -13.23 -18.39
CA GLY A 51 23.63 -12.42 -18.38
C GLY A 51 24.75 -12.98 -17.48
N HIS A 52 24.57 -14.17 -16.88
CA HIS A 52 25.50 -14.78 -15.94
C HIS A 52 25.79 -13.99 -14.66
N SER A 53 24.87 -13.09 -14.25
CA SER A 53 24.95 -12.32 -12.99
C SER A 53 24.26 -13.09 -11.84
N PHE A 54 24.78 -14.26 -11.51
CA PHE A 54 24.12 -15.19 -10.58
C PHE A 54 23.96 -14.64 -9.16
N LYS A 55 24.88 -13.79 -8.70
CA LYS A 55 24.78 -13.17 -7.36
C LYS A 55 23.59 -12.22 -7.27
N GLU A 56 23.43 -11.35 -8.24
CA GLU A 56 22.32 -10.40 -8.35
C GLU A 56 20.99 -11.12 -8.49
N SER A 57 20.94 -12.15 -9.34
CA SER A 57 19.77 -13.04 -9.46
C SER A 57 19.38 -13.67 -8.14
N PHE A 58 20.35 -14.19 -7.38
CA PHE A 58 20.09 -14.85 -6.09
C PHE A 58 19.50 -13.88 -5.06
N ILE A 59 20.05 -12.67 -4.96
CA ILE A 59 19.56 -11.62 -4.05
C ILE A 59 18.11 -11.24 -4.43
N ARG A 60 17.80 -11.10 -5.71
CA ARG A 60 16.43 -10.78 -6.19
C ARG A 60 15.46 -11.95 -5.99
N ILE A 61 15.91 -13.19 -6.12
CA ILE A 61 15.10 -14.38 -5.83
C ILE A 61 14.69 -14.38 -4.35
N ILE A 62 15.61 -14.05 -3.44
CA ILE A 62 15.27 -13.92 -2.01
C ILE A 62 14.21 -12.82 -1.81
N ALA A 63 14.35 -11.66 -2.46
CA ALA A 63 13.34 -10.60 -2.39
C ALA A 63 11.95 -11.09 -2.86
N LEU A 64 11.89 -11.83 -3.96
CA LEU A 64 10.66 -12.43 -4.48
C LEU A 64 10.07 -13.46 -3.48
N LEU A 65 10.91 -14.29 -2.87
CA LEU A 65 10.48 -15.25 -1.85
C LEU A 65 9.92 -14.56 -0.61
N ILE A 66 10.51 -13.43 -0.18
CA ILE A 66 10.00 -12.60 0.91
C ILE A 66 8.62 -12.04 0.55
N TYR A 67 8.44 -11.56 -0.68
CA TYR A 67 7.16 -11.06 -1.19
C TYR A 67 6.09 -12.17 -1.17
N VAL A 68 6.41 -13.36 -1.69
CA VAL A 68 5.52 -14.54 -1.67
C VAL A 68 5.20 -14.96 -0.25
N PHE A 69 6.19 -15.03 0.63
CA PHE A 69 6.00 -15.37 2.04
C PHE A 69 5.03 -14.40 2.73
N SER A 70 5.15 -13.11 2.44
CA SER A 70 4.23 -12.10 2.98
C SER A 70 2.78 -12.35 2.58
N ILE A 71 2.51 -12.75 1.32
CA ILE A 71 1.16 -13.12 0.85
C ILE A 71 0.67 -14.38 1.58
N VAL A 72 1.51 -15.40 1.70
CA VAL A 72 1.16 -16.64 2.43
C VAL A 72 0.82 -16.32 3.88
N LEU A 73 1.62 -15.48 4.52
CA LEU A 73 1.39 -15.05 5.90
C LEU A 73 0.06 -14.31 6.05
N PHE A 74 -0.23 -13.35 5.15
CA PHE A 74 -1.51 -12.64 5.12
C PHE A 74 -2.69 -13.61 5.02
N VAL A 75 -2.67 -14.52 4.04
CA VAL A 75 -3.75 -15.49 3.83
C VAL A 75 -3.93 -16.40 5.05
N THR A 76 -2.82 -16.82 5.64
CA THR A 76 -2.83 -17.70 6.84
C THR A 76 -3.44 -16.98 8.04
N ILE A 77 -3.00 -15.75 8.33
CA ILE A 77 -3.53 -14.95 9.45
C ILE A 77 -5.01 -14.67 9.25
N LYS A 78 -5.39 -14.21 8.06
CA LYS A 78 -6.78 -13.87 7.73
C LYS A 78 -7.74 -15.05 7.91
N ASN A 79 -7.31 -16.27 7.58
CA ASN A 79 -8.17 -17.47 7.61
C ASN A 79 -8.12 -18.24 8.93
N LYS A 80 -7.02 -18.12 9.69
CA LYS A 80 -6.83 -18.94 10.90
C LYS A 80 -6.89 -18.17 12.21
N THR A 81 -6.97 -16.82 12.16
CA THR A 81 -6.97 -15.99 13.37
C THR A 81 -8.06 -14.93 13.30
N SER A 82 -8.38 -14.33 14.45
CA SER A 82 -9.27 -13.17 14.56
C SER A 82 -8.54 -11.81 14.46
N VAL A 83 -7.27 -11.82 14.10
CA VAL A 83 -6.44 -10.61 14.00
C VAL A 83 -6.95 -9.73 12.87
N ASN A 84 -7.12 -8.44 13.15
CA ASN A 84 -7.43 -7.45 12.12
C ASN A 84 -6.21 -7.21 11.22
N VAL A 85 -6.23 -7.81 10.03
CA VAL A 85 -5.09 -7.76 9.07
C VAL A 85 -4.78 -6.34 8.58
N ARG A 86 -5.76 -5.42 8.56
CA ARG A 86 -5.53 -4.01 8.20
C ARG A 86 -4.71 -3.29 9.28
N LYS A 87 -5.03 -3.49 10.56
CA LYS A 87 -4.24 -2.96 11.69
C LYS A 87 -2.84 -3.55 11.70
N LEU A 88 -2.74 -4.85 11.48
CA LEU A 88 -1.46 -5.51 11.41
C LEU A 88 -0.61 -4.95 10.27
N SER A 89 -1.21 -4.67 9.10
CA SER A 89 -0.50 -4.04 7.98
C SER A 89 0.08 -2.66 8.37
N ILE A 90 -0.74 -1.79 8.99
CA ILE A 90 -0.28 -0.48 9.45
C ILE A 90 0.88 -0.62 10.45
N PHE A 91 0.79 -1.58 11.37
CA PHE A 91 1.89 -1.85 12.32
C PHE A 91 3.16 -2.32 11.62
N LEU A 92 3.05 -3.25 10.65
CA LEU A 92 4.18 -3.75 9.86
C LEU A 92 4.80 -2.67 9.00
N ASP A 93 3.99 -1.79 8.38
CA ASP A 93 4.47 -0.62 7.64
C ASP A 93 5.28 0.31 8.57
N GLY A 94 4.81 0.53 9.81
CA GLY A 94 5.55 1.29 10.83
C GLY A 94 6.89 0.65 11.19
N CYS A 95 6.92 -0.67 11.41
CA CYS A 95 8.17 -1.40 11.66
C CYS A 95 9.13 -1.29 10.46
N CYS A 96 8.63 -1.34 9.25
CA CYS A 96 9.41 -1.16 8.03
C CYS A 96 10.05 0.24 7.99
N LEU A 97 9.28 1.31 8.24
CA LEU A 97 9.78 2.68 8.26
C LEU A 97 10.92 2.87 9.27
N VAL A 98 10.79 2.26 10.46
CA VAL A 98 11.87 2.24 11.45
C VAL A 98 13.08 1.47 10.93
N ALA A 99 12.89 0.26 10.42
CA ALA A 99 13.99 -0.56 9.91
C ALA A 99 14.78 0.18 8.82
N LEU A 100 14.08 0.81 7.86
CA LEU A 100 14.69 1.55 6.75
C LEU A 100 15.58 2.71 7.22
N ALA A 101 15.21 3.39 8.33
CA ALA A 101 16.00 4.50 8.88
C ALA A 101 17.35 4.07 9.44
N PHE A 102 17.47 2.80 9.88
CA PHE A 102 18.67 2.25 10.50
C PHE A 102 19.50 1.37 9.57
N LEU A 103 19.01 1.07 8.35
CA LEU A 103 19.80 0.30 7.40
C LEU A 103 21.00 1.10 6.89
N PRO A 104 22.21 0.50 6.85
CA PRO A 104 23.42 1.17 6.38
C PRO A 104 23.25 1.71 4.94
N ALA A 105 23.86 2.87 4.69
CA ALA A 105 23.80 3.50 3.37
C ALA A 105 24.55 2.68 2.30
N ASP A 106 25.60 1.98 2.71
CA ASP A 106 26.47 1.12 1.88
C ASP A 106 25.97 -0.32 1.74
N MET A 107 24.83 -0.65 2.38
CA MET A 107 24.20 -1.95 2.23
C MET A 107 23.77 -2.17 0.77
N ASP A 108 23.88 -3.43 0.29
CA ASP A 108 23.35 -3.81 -1.02
C ASP A 108 21.94 -3.25 -1.24
N TYR A 109 21.78 -2.58 -2.38
CA TYR A 109 20.56 -1.81 -2.67
C TYR A 109 19.28 -2.67 -2.77
N ILE A 110 19.40 -3.96 -3.18
CA ILE A 110 18.24 -4.87 -3.24
C ILE A 110 17.95 -5.43 -1.85
N MET A 111 18.98 -5.87 -1.14
CA MET A 111 18.81 -6.42 0.22
C MET A 111 18.20 -5.38 1.18
N SER A 112 18.58 -4.12 1.03
CA SER A 112 18.02 -3.02 1.82
C SER A 112 16.53 -2.76 1.56
N LEU A 113 15.98 -3.28 0.47
CA LEU A 113 14.55 -3.20 0.13
C LEU A 113 13.74 -4.41 0.61
N TYR A 114 14.34 -5.44 1.21
CA TYR A 114 13.60 -6.61 1.71
C TYR A 114 12.44 -6.25 2.64
N PRO A 115 12.57 -5.28 3.58
CA PRO A 115 11.42 -4.83 4.35
C PRO A 115 10.28 -4.28 3.49
N ILE A 116 10.59 -3.52 2.44
CA ILE A 116 9.59 -2.95 1.52
C ILE A 116 8.90 -4.07 0.72
N PHE A 117 9.63 -5.05 0.21
CA PHE A 117 9.03 -6.22 -0.46
C PHE A 117 8.02 -6.93 0.42
N PHE A 118 8.35 -7.10 1.69
CA PHE A 118 7.47 -7.75 2.64
C PHE A 118 6.21 -6.93 2.91
N VAL A 119 6.36 -5.67 3.34
CA VAL A 119 5.21 -4.88 3.79
C VAL A 119 4.29 -4.46 2.65
N THR A 120 4.83 -4.18 1.46
CA THR A 120 3.99 -3.79 0.32
C THR A 120 3.10 -4.94 -0.17
N ALA A 121 3.59 -6.18 -0.14
CA ALA A 121 2.79 -7.36 -0.44
C ALA A 121 1.66 -7.57 0.60
N PHE A 122 1.96 -7.37 1.89
CA PHE A 122 0.99 -7.47 2.97
C PHE A 122 -0.04 -6.35 2.91
N GLN A 123 0.41 -5.10 2.69
CA GLN A 123 -0.45 -3.93 2.56
C GLN A 123 -1.42 -4.09 1.38
N TRP A 124 -0.92 -4.46 0.21
CA TRP A 124 -1.78 -4.69 -0.95
C TRP A 124 -2.87 -5.71 -0.65
N SER A 125 -2.48 -6.87 -0.09
CA SER A 125 -3.41 -7.94 0.26
C SER A 125 -4.45 -7.50 1.30
N SER A 126 -4.06 -6.64 2.27
CA SER A 126 -4.91 -6.18 3.36
C SER A 126 -5.92 -5.11 2.92
N PHE A 127 -5.56 -4.25 1.96
CA PHE A 127 -6.36 -3.11 1.52
C PHE A 127 -6.89 -3.22 0.08
N ILE A 128 -6.85 -4.42 -0.51
CA ILE A 128 -7.31 -4.61 -1.90
C ILE A 128 -8.78 -4.25 -2.10
N ASN A 129 -9.63 -4.43 -1.08
CA ASN A 129 -11.06 -4.12 -1.15
C ASN A 129 -11.36 -2.82 -0.39
N ALA A 130 -12.01 -1.88 -1.08
CA ALA A 130 -12.46 -0.60 -0.57
C ALA A 130 -13.91 -0.35 -1.00
N GLY A 131 -14.86 -0.54 -0.08
CA GLY A 131 -16.28 -0.47 -0.40
C GLY A 131 -16.65 -1.48 -1.50
N ARG A 132 -17.14 -0.99 -2.63
CA ARG A 132 -17.51 -1.80 -3.82
C ARG A 132 -16.37 -1.99 -4.81
N PHE A 133 -15.25 -1.30 -4.63
CA PHE A 133 -14.12 -1.33 -5.56
C PHE A 133 -13.00 -2.24 -5.06
N SER A 134 -12.28 -2.83 -6.02
CA SER A 134 -11.05 -3.56 -5.76
C SER A 134 -9.89 -2.83 -6.45
N SER A 135 -8.93 -2.37 -5.67
CA SER A 135 -7.85 -1.52 -6.12
C SER A 135 -6.55 -1.80 -5.37
N SER A 136 -5.42 -1.48 -5.97
CA SER A 136 -4.13 -1.57 -5.32
C SER A 136 -3.75 -0.24 -4.67
N THR A 137 -3.27 -0.29 -3.43
CA THR A 137 -2.69 0.86 -2.73
C THR A 137 -1.22 1.09 -3.09
N ILE A 138 -0.57 0.14 -3.77
CA ILE A 138 0.87 0.18 -4.06
C ILE A 138 1.21 0.28 -5.55
N PHE A 139 0.22 0.15 -6.44
CA PHE A 139 0.41 0.21 -7.89
C PHE A 139 -0.52 1.24 -8.52
N SER A 140 0.02 2.05 -9.43
CA SER A 140 -0.71 3.12 -10.10
C SER A 140 -1.27 2.74 -11.47
N THR A 141 -0.64 1.81 -12.20
CA THR A 141 -0.98 1.52 -13.60
C THR A 141 -2.42 1.03 -13.79
N ASN A 142 -2.88 0.07 -12.97
CA ASN A 142 -4.26 -0.40 -13.07
C ASN A 142 -5.26 0.67 -12.63
N ASN A 143 -4.91 1.46 -11.61
CA ASN A 143 -5.76 2.56 -11.14
C ASN A 143 -5.92 3.64 -12.21
N LEU A 144 -4.84 3.97 -12.93
CA LEU A 144 -4.90 4.87 -14.08
C LEU A 144 -5.83 4.33 -15.18
N ARG A 145 -5.67 3.05 -15.56
CA ARG A 145 -6.53 2.41 -16.55
C ARG A 145 -8.00 2.47 -16.15
N MET A 146 -8.32 2.15 -14.89
CA MET A 146 -9.70 2.14 -14.40
C MET A 146 -10.29 3.55 -14.30
N ALA A 147 -9.50 4.55 -13.90
CA ALA A 147 -9.93 5.94 -13.87
C ALA A 147 -10.26 6.47 -15.27
N VAL A 148 -9.35 6.26 -16.23
CA VAL A 148 -9.53 6.74 -17.61
C VAL A 148 -10.68 6.00 -18.29
N SER A 149 -10.77 4.66 -18.17
CA SER A 149 -11.86 3.89 -18.80
C SER A 149 -13.22 4.27 -18.20
N GLY A 150 -13.34 4.44 -16.89
CA GLY A 150 -14.56 4.86 -16.23
C GLY A 150 -14.99 6.26 -16.69
N PHE A 151 -14.08 7.22 -16.72
CA PHE A 151 -14.36 8.58 -17.18
C PHE A 151 -14.80 8.60 -18.65
N THR A 152 -14.10 7.86 -19.51
CA THR A 152 -14.44 7.74 -20.95
C THR A 152 -15.82 7.13 -21.13
N SER A 153 -16.12 6.05 -20.41
CA SER A 153 -17.45 5.37 -20.46
C SER A 153 -18.57 6.30 -19.98
N TYR A 154 -18.32 7.09 -18.92
CA TYR A 154 -19.26 8.12 -18.47
C TYR A 154 -19.50 9.19 -19.54
N CYS A 155 -18.46 9.66 -20.21
CA CYS A 155 -18.62 10.66 -21.29
C CYS A 155 -19.49 10.14 -22.44
N ILE A 156 -19.40 8.83 -22.75
CA ILE A 156 -20.15 8.19 -23.84
C ILE A 156 -21.59 7.86 -23.41
N ASN A 157 -21.77 7.19 -22.28
CA ASN A 157 -23.01 6.56 -21.88
C ASN A 157 -23.80 7.37 -20.82
N LYS A 158 -23.18 8.36 -20.18
CA LYS A 158 -23.73 9.15 -19.05
C LYS A 158 -24.15 8.28 -17.85
N ASP A 159 -23.51 7.14 -17.67
CA ASP A 159 -23.75 6.24 -16.54
C ASP A 159 -22.96 6.73 -15.31
N GLU A 160 -23.68 7.15 -14.27
CA GLU A 160 -23.13 7.68 -13.01
C GLU A 160 -22.26 6.64 -12.29
N SER A 161 -22.52 5.35 -12.44
CA SER A 161 -21.69 4.30 -11.84
C SER A 161 -20.26 4.32 -12.38
N GLN A 162 -20.08 4.68 -13.66
CA GLN A 162 -18.78 4.82 -14.31
C GLN A 162 -18.06 6.09 -13.83
N LEU A 163 -18.81 7.17 -13.55
CA LEU A 163 -18.24 8.37 -12.96
C LEU A 163 -17.73 8.12 -11.54
N GLU A 164 -18.48 7.36 -10.74
CA GLU A 164 -18.04 6.99 -9.39
C GLU A 164 -16.79 6.09 -9.44
N GLN A 165 -16.72 5.15 -10.37
CA GLN A 165 -15.51 4.38 -10.63
C GLN A 165 -14.32 5.30 -10.97
N ALA A 166 -14.51 6.23 -11.90
CA ALA A 166 -13.46 7.17 -12.29
C ALA A 166 -12.98 8.04 -11.11
N LYS A 167 -13.91 8.52 -10.28
CA LYS A 167 -13.58 9.29 -9.07
C LYS A 167 -12.78 8.47 -8.08
N PHE A 168 -13.21 7.24 -7.76
CA PHE A 168 -12.52 6.39 -6.80
C PHE A 168 -11.08 6.09 -7.25
N PHE A 169 -10.89 5.60 -8.47
CA PHE A 169 -9.55 5.28 -8.98
C PHE A 169 -8.69 6.52 -9.23
N GLY A 170 -9.31 7.64 -9.63
CA GLY A 170 -8.63 8.94 -9.77
C GLY A 170 -8.12 9.47 -8.43
N LEU A 171 -8.94 9.38 -7.37
CA LEU A 171 -8.52 9.75 -6.01
C LEU A 171 -7.43 8.82 -5.48
N THR A 172 -7.52 7.52 -5.72
CA THR A 172 -6.46 6.57 -5.38
C THR A 172 -5.13 6.96 -6.01
N LEU A 173 -5.13 7.34 -7.30
CA LEU A 173 -3.94 7.85 -7.99
C LEU A 173 -3.43 9.15 -7.39
N LEU A 174 -4.32 10.10 -7.10
CA LEU A 174 -3.96 11.38 -6.52
C LEU A 174 -3.24 11.19 -5.18
N TYR A 175 -3.82 10.40 -4.28
CA TYR A 175 -3.22 10.11 -2.98
C TYR A 175 -1.88 9.39 -3.11
N TYR A 176 -1.77 8.42 -4.03
CA TYR A 176 -0.51 7.76 -4.34
C TYR A 176 0.57 8.77 -4.72
N HIS A 177 0.28 9.70 -5.64
CA HIS A 177 1.25 10.70 -6.09
C HIS A 177 1.54 11.77 -5.03
N ILE A 178 0.59 12.10 -4.14
CA ILE A 178 0.87 12.91 -2.95
C ILE A 178 1.92 12.21 -2.08
N GLY A 179 1.79 10.89 -1.87
CA GLY A 179 2.80 10.09 -1.17
C GLY A 179 4.17 10.12 -1.85
N VAL A 180 4.21 10.02 -3.19
CA VAL A 180 5.45 10.14 -3.98
C VAL A 180 6.12 11.50 -3.78
N ILE A 181 5.36 12.60 -3.92
CA ILE A 181 5.87 13.97 -3.73
C ILE A 181 6.42 14.13 -2.31
N TYR A 182 5.68 13.66 -1.33
CA TYR A 182 6.06 13.74 0.08
C TYR A 182 7.34 12.94 0.38
N SER A 183 7.49 11.75 -0.21
CA SER A 183 8.70 10.96 -0.12
C SER A 183 9.91 11.65 -0.77
N TYR A 184 9.71 12.31 -1.92
CA TYR A 184 10.76 13.08 -2.58
C TYR A 184 11.26 14.25 -1.70
N ILE A 185 10.34 15.00 -1.11
CA ILE A 185 10.68 16.08 -0.17
C ILE A 185 11.45 15.53 1.02
N SER A 186 10.97 14.42 1.59
CA SER A 186 11.60 13.72 2.71
C SER A 186 13.02 13.26 2.39
N TYR A 187 13.22 12.67 1.22
CA TYR A 187 14.55 12.28 0.72
C TYR A 187 15.49 13.49 0.59
N LYS A 188 15.01 14.60 0.02
CA LYS A 188 15.83 15.81 -0.14
C LYS A 188 16.25 16.44 1.18
N LEU A 189 15.41 16.34 2.22
CA LEU A 189 15.69 16.94 3.54
C LEU A 189 16.50 16.02 4.45
N PHE A 190 16.26 14.72 4.41
CA PHE A 190 16.73 13.78 5.43
C PHE A 190 17.43 12.54 4.86
N GLY A 191 17.51 12.36 3.54
CA GLY A 191 18.09 11.18 2.91
C GLY A 191 17.41 9.88 3.37
N ILE A 192 18.19 8.88 3.77
CA ILE A 192 17.70 7.58 4.25
C ILE A 192 16.81 7.73 5.49
N GLN A 193 17.15 8.62 6.42
CA GLN A 193 16.36 8.88 7.64
C GLN A 193 14.99 9.50 7.33
N GLY A 194 14.78 9.98 6.11
CA GLY A 194 13.50 10.44 5.62
C GLY A 194 12.38 9.40 5.70
N SER A 195 12.71 8.10 5.88
CA SER A 195 11.70 7.05 6.12
C SER A 195 10.78 7.38 7.30
N PHE A 196 11.27 8.05 8.35
CA PHE A 196 10.44 8.47 9.49
C PHE A 196 9.29 9.40 9.10
N MET A 197 9.43 10.17 8.04
CA MET A 197 8.35 11.04 7.58
C MET A 197 7.14 10.23 7.10
N GLY A 198 7.31 8.97 6.68
CA GLY A 198 6.24 8.06 6.32
C GLY A 198 5.25 7.75 7.45
N PHE A 199 5.62 8.03 8.71
CA PHE A 199 4.71 7.91 9.83
C PHE A 199 3.53 8.89 9.77
N LEU A 200 3.68 10.05 9.12
CA LEU A 200 2.58 11.02 9.04
C LEU A 200 1.36 10.44 8.31
N PRO A 201 1.44 9.99 7.05
CA PRO A 201 0.30 9.36 6.38
C PRO A 201 -0.12 8.05 7.05
N LEU A 202 0.81 7.30 7.66
CA LEU A 202 0.50 6.07 8.37
C LEU A 202 -0.36 6.32 9.63
N PHE A 203 -0.03 7.33 10.43
CA PHE A 203 -0.87 7.73 11.55
C PHE A 203 -2.22 8.26 11.11
N ALA A 204 -2.30 9.01 10.01
CA ALA A 204 -3.57 9.43 9.47
C ALA A 204 -4.47 8.22 9.15
N ALA A 205 -3.95 7.18 8.49
CA ALA A 205 -4.68 5.94 8.22
C ALA A 205 -5.11 5.23 9.51
N PHE A 206 -4.21 5.15 10.49
CA PHE A 206 -4.52 4.54 11.79
C PHE A 206 -5.66 5.26 12.53
N PHE A 207 -5.61 6.59 12.62
CA PHE A 207 -6.64 7.37 13.31
C PHE A 207 -7.98 7.30 12.59
N ILE A 208 -8.04 7.34 11.27
CA ILE A 208 -9.28 7.19 10.50
C ILE A 208 -9.89 5.82 10.79
N MET A 209 -9.09 4.75 10.79
CA MET A 209 -9.56 3.40 11.08
C MET A 209 -10.05 3.26 12.54
N ALA A 210 -9.32 3.82 13.50
CA ALA A 210 -9.71 3.81 14.92
C ALA A 210 -11.03 4.59 15.14
N PHE A 211 -11.19 5.72 14.49
CA PHE A 211 -12.43 6.51 14.54
C PHE A 211 -13.62 5.75 13.93
N GLN A 212 -13.42 5.08 12.80
CA GLN A 212 -14.46 4.26 12.19
C GLN A 212 -14.94 3.14 13.12
N GLU A 213 -14.01 2.42 13.76
CA GLU A 213 -14.36 1.36 14.71
C GLU A 213 -15.13 1.91 15.92
N TYR A 214 -14.69 3.06 16.44
CA TYR A 214 -15.38 3.71 17.55
C TYR A 214 -16.83 4.10 17.19
N SER A 215 -17.04 4.68 16.01
CA SER A 215 -18.37 5.08 15.53
C SER A 215 -19.29 3.87 15.35
N VAL A 216 -18.82 2.79 14.75
CA VAL A 216 -19.59 1.55 14.56
C VAL A 216 -19.97 0.93 15.91
N LYS A 217 -19.05 0.91 16.88
CA LYS A 217 -19.33 0.39 18.21
C LYS A 217 -20.37 1.23 18.97
N LYS A 218 -20.31 2.55 18.82
CA LYS A 218 -21.27 3.47 19.43
C LYS A 218 -22.69 3.27 18.87
N GLU A 219 -22.83 3.15 17.55
CA GLU A 219 -24.10 2.88 16.89
C GLU A 219 -24.68 1.52 17.31
N SER A 220 -23.85 0.47 17.42
CA SER A 220 -24.26 -0.86 17.86
C SER A 220 -24.78 -0.84 19.31
N ASN A 221 -24.11 -0.13 20.22
CA ASN A 221 -24.53 -0.02 21.60
C ASN A 221 -25.87 0.75 21.75
N ALA A 222 -26.03 1.85 20.99
CA ALA A 222 -27.28 2.63 20.98
C ALA A 222 -28.47 1.82 20.42
N ALA A 223 -28.24 0.96 19.42
CA ALA A 223 -29.28 0.09 18.89
C ALA A 223 -29.74 -0.99 19.88
N VAL A 224 -28.82 -1.54 20.66
CA VAL A 224 -29.12 -2.51 21.74
C VAL A 224 -29.93 -1.84 22.86
N GLU A 225 -29.56 -0.64 23.27
CA GLU A 225 -30.25 0.11 24.33
C GLU A 225 -31.69 0.45 23.92
N ASN A 226 -31.91 0.85 22.66
CA ASN A 226 -33.25 1.12 22.15
C ASN A 226 -34.12 -0.13 21.94
N SER A 227 -33.54 -1.32 21.86
CA SER A 227 -34.28 -2.59 21.72
C SER A 227 -34.70 -3.22 23.05
N THR A 228 -34.17 -2.69 24.16
CA THR A 228 -34.47 -3.15 25.54
C THR A 228 -35.51 -2.30 26.27
N ILE A 229 -36.00 -1.24 25.62
CA ILE A 229 -37.13 -0.40 26.07
C ILE A 229 -38.39 -0.80 25.31
#